data_98977665b75f992a29f9ae93f2333fdb
#
_entry.id   98977665b75f992a29f9ae93f2333fdb
#
_cell.length_a   1.000
_cell.length_b   1.000
_cell.length_c   1.000
_cell.angle_alpha   90.00
_cell.angle_beta   90.00
_cell.angle_gamma   90.00
#
_symmetry.space_group_name_H-M   'P 1'
#
loop_
_entity.id
_entity.type
_entity.pdbx_description
1 polymer ?
#
loop_
_entity_poly.entity_id
_entity_poly.type
_entity_poly.pdbx_seq_one_letter_code
_entity_poly.pdbx_strand_id
1 'polypeptide(L)'
;MPADDVSQDVTSATSEVWSNHIPVPGTPEGFTARTTYPTNPDGVEVMLERWRAGTEEPPHFHPGDDMTVVVEGRVSVQFYRKEALGLVRDGERRFLEKGDVGYIRAGRIHDARYVDTCRLVYVHNGAFALHLADAEVRLSDQSDRA
;
A
#
# COMPACT_ATOMS: atom_id res chain seq x y z
N MET A 1 11.46 -19.83 -6.75
CA MET A 1 12.49 -19.41 -5.80
C MET A 1 12.99 -20.59 -5.00
N PRO A 2 14.28 -20.71 -4.89
CA PRO A 2 14.86 -21.76 -4.04
C PRO A 2 14.40 -21.57 -2.59
N ALA A 3 14.11 -22.68 -1.91
CA ALA A 3 13.78 -22.66 -0.50
C ALA A 3 14.86 -22.05 0.36
N ASP A 4 16.09 -22.06 -0.12
CA ASP A 4 17.25 -21.52 0.59
C ASP A 4 17.13 -20.01 0.81
N ASP A 5 16.54 -19.27 -0.13
CA ASP A 5 16.38 -17.82 0.02
C ASP A 5 15.38 -17.48 1.15
N VAL A 6 14.35 -18.28 1.27
CA VAL A 6 13.38 -18.11 2.36
C VAL A 6 14.04 -18.46 3.68
N SER A 7 14.83 -19.54 3.70
CA SER A 7 15.57 -19.93 4.89
C SER A 7 16.58 -18.87 5.31
N GLN A 8 17.24 -18.23 4.36
CA GLN A 8 18.18 -17.16 4.64
C GLN A 8 17.48 -15.95 5.25
N ASP A 9 16.32 -15.58 4.75
CA ASP A 9 15.56 -14.49 5.34
C ASP A 9 15.12 -14.81 6.77
N VAL A 10 14.72 -16.03 7.03
CA VAL A 10 14.34 -16.45 8.37
C VAL A 10 15.57 -16.52 9.29
N THR A 11 16.69 -17.06 8.82
CA THR A 11 17.91 -17.18 9.64
C THR A 11 18.57 -15.83 9.89
N SER A 12 18.39 -14.87 9.01
CA SER A 12 18.85 -13.50 9.24
C SER A 12 17.88 -12.66 10.08
N ALA A 13 16.90 -13.30 10.69
CA ALA A 13 15.91 -12.61 11.52
C ALA A 13 16.52 -11.99 12.79
N THR A 14 17.74 -12.36 13.16
CA THR A 14 18.49 -11.64 14.19
C THR A 14 18.86 -10.24 13.74
N SER A 15 18.95 -10.00 12.44
CA SER A 15 19.05 -8.66 11.91
C SER A 15 17.69 -7.99 11.95
N GLU A 16 17.69 -6.69 12.02
CA GLU A 16 16.48 -5.93 12.08
C GLU A 16 15.62 -6.18 10.82
N VAL A 17 14.42 -6.70 11.00
CA VAL A 17 13.51 -7.05 9.89
C VAL A 17 13.15 -5.83 9.05
N TRP A 18 13.26 -4.64 9.62
CA TRP A 18 12.97 -3.40 8.93
C TRP A 18 14.19 -2.77 8.26
N SER A 19 15.30 -3.51 8.21
CA SER A 19 16.49 -3.10 7.46
C SER A 19 16.40 -3.56 6.00
N ASN A 20 17.35 -3.08 5.18
CA ASN A 20 17.45 -3.46 3.77
C ASN A 20 16.23 -3.10 2.92
N HIS A 21 15.54 -2.05 3.29
CA HIS A 21 14.47 -1.49 2.49
C HIS A 21 15.05 -0.68 1.34
N ILE A 22 14.45 -0.82 0.16
CA ILE A 22 14.85 -0.10 -1.05
C ILE A 22 13.67 0.67 -1.62
N PRO A 23 13.94 1.79 -2.30
CA PRO A 23 12.88 2.47 -3.07
C PRO A 23 12.35 1.56 -4.16
N VAL A 24 11.06 1.68 -4.46
CA VAL A 24 10.40 0.94 -5.53
C VAL A 24 10.13 1.91 -6.68
N PRO A 25 10.62 1.64 -7.90
CA PRO A 25 10.37 2.53 -9.04
C PRO A 25 8.88 2.75 -9.28
N GLY A 26 8.50 3.98 -9.61
CA GLY A 26 7.12 4.33 -9.91
C GLY A 26 6.25 4.57 -8.71
N THR A 27 6.80 4.53 -7.50
CA THR A 27 6.08 4.82 -6.25
C THR A 27 6.50 6.17 -5.68
N PRO A 28 5.71 6.75 -4.77
CA PRO A 28 6.06 8.04 -4.17
C PRO A 28 7.38 8.01 -3.43
N GLU A 29 8.06 9.15 -3.42
CA GLU A 29 9.20 9.35 -2.56
C GLU A 29 8.77 9.20 -1.09
N GLY A 30 9.60 8.57 -0.29
CA GLY A 30 9.26 8.28 1.11
C GLY A 30 8.74 6.87 1.34
N PHE A 31 8.52 6.12 0.26
CA PHE A 31 8.20 4.71 0.32
C PHE A 31 9.44 3.87 0.07
N THR A 32 9.68 2.91 0.94
CA THR A 32 10.66 1.86 0.72
C THR A 32 10.05 0.53 1.10
N ALA A 33 10.52 -0.53 0.47
CA ALA A 33 10.01 -1.87 0.72
C ALA A 33 11.12 -2.90 0.78
N ARG A 34 10.85 -3.94 1.51
CA ARG A 34 11.62 -5.17 1.50
C ARG A 34 10.66 -6.30 1.19
N THR A 35 10.96 -7.07 0.16
CA THR A 35 10.20 -8.29 -0.11
C THR A 35 10.87 -9.44 0.62
N THR A 36 10.06 -10.26 1.24
CA THR A 36 10.56 -11.44 1.94
C THR A 36 10.69 -12.64 1.01
N TYR A 37 10.12 -12.51 -0.17
CA TYR A 37 10.07 -13.59 -1.15
C TYR A 37 10.10 -12.97 -2.56
N PRO A 38 11.27 -12.85 -3.17
CA PRO A 38 11.42 -12.08 -4.42
C PRO A 38 10.64 -12.65 -5.61
N THR A 39 10.37 -13.94 -5.62
CA THR A 39 9.54 -14.54 -6.66
C THR A 39 8.57 -15.53 -6.03
N ASN A 40 7.33 -15.47 -6.45
CA ASN A 40 6.30 -16.38 -5.97
C ASN A 40 5.51 -16.92 -7.16
N PRO A 41 5.67 -18.19 -7.51
CA PRO A 41 4.98 -18.76 -8.67
C PRO A 41 3.46 -18.78 -8.52
N ASP A 42 2.95 -18.73 -7.29
CA ASP A 42 1.52 -18.66 -7.02
C ASP A 42 0.98 -17.25 -7.00
N GLY A 43 1.86 -16.25 -7.17
CA GLY A 43 1.46 -14.87 -7.26
C GLY A 43 1.09 -14.20 -5.94
N VAL A 44 1.42 -14.81 -4.80
CA VAL A 44 1.23 -14.18 -3.49
C VAL A 44 2.58 -13.66 -3.01
N GLU A 45 2.62 -12.39 -2.66
CA GLU A 45 3.86 -11.74 -2.22
C GLU A 45 3.62 -10.96 -0.94
N VAL A 46 4.61 -10.99 -0.06
CA VAL A 46 4.61 -10.22 1.18
C VAL A 46 5.69 -9.14 1.08
N MET A 47 5.28 -7.90 1.29
CA MET A 47 6.19 -6.76 1.33
C MET A 47 6.19 -6.15 2.73
N LEU A 48 7.36 -5.86 3.25
CA LEU A 48 7.50 -5.07 4.46
C LEU A 48 7.73 -3.63 4.02
N GLU A 49 6.80 -2.74 4.35
CA GLU A 49 6.78 -1.39 3.84
C GLU A 49 7.11 -0.38 4.93
N ARG A 50 7.89 0.62 4.57
CA ARG A 50 8.15 1.79 5.41
C ARG A 50 7.69 3.02 4.64
N TRP A 51 6.94 3.86 5.32
CA TRP A 51 6.42 5.10 4.77
C TRP A 51 6.80 6.27 5.66
N ARG A 52 7.36 7.29 5.04
CA ARG A 52 7.69 8.53 5.76
C ARG A 52 6.40 9.31 6.02
N ALA A 53 6.29 9.91 7.22
CA ALA A 53 5.17 10.77 7.57
C ALA A 53 4.99 11.88 6.53
N GLY A 54 3.75 12.15 6.19
CA GLY A 54 3.40 13.16 5.18
C GLY A 54 3.41 12.65 3.75
N THR A 55 3.79 11.41 3.50
CA THR A 55 3.73 10.83 2.16
C THR A 55 2.27 10.63 1.76
N GLU A 56 1.95 10.94 0.51
CA GLU A 56 0.62 10.77 -0.05
C GLU A 56 0.70 9.97 -1.35
N GLU A 57 -0.19 9.01 -1.48
CA GLU A 57 -0.41 8.33 -2.75
C GLU A 57 -1.66 8.92 -3.39
N PRO A 58 -1.57 9.42 -4.63
CA PRO A 58 -2.75 9.91 -5.33
C PRO A 58 -3.72 8.76 -5.63
N PRO A 59 -4.96 9.06 -6.04
CA PRO A 59 -5.90 8.01 -6.42
C PRO A 59 -5.30 7.05 -7.43
N HIS A 60 -5.35 5.76 -7.09
CA HIS A 60 -4.75 4.69 -7.88
C HIS A 60 -5.48 3.37 -7.59
N PHE A 61 -5.13 2.34 -8.32
CA PHE A 61 -5.61 0.98 -8.08
C PHE A 61 -4.50 -0.03 -8.35
N HIS A 62 -4.69 -1.22 -7.83
CA HIS A 62 -3.79 -2.35 -8.04
C HIS A 62 -4.51 -3.45 -8.83
N PRO A 63 -3.79 -4.23 -9.63
CA PRO A 63 -4.42 -5.30 -10.41
C PRO A 63 -4.85 -6.50 -9.56
N GLY A 64 -4.26 -6.66 -8.38
CA GLY A 64 -4.60 -7.77 -7.48
C GLY A 64 -5.29 -7.30 -6.20
N ASP A 65 -5.85 -8.25 -5.47
CA ASP A 65 -6.34 -7.99 -4.11
C ASP A 65 -5.16 -7.80 -3.17
N ASP A 66 -5.36 -6.98 -2.15
CA ASP A 66 -4.33 -6.80 -1.14
C ASP A 66 -4.88 -6.70 0.27
N MET A 67 -3.98 -6.93 1.21
CA MET A 67 -4.23 -6.82 2.63
C MET A 67 -3.07 -6.08 3.27
N THR A 68 -3.37 -5.12 4.13
CA THR A 68 -2.37 -4.35 4.84
C THR A 68 -2.54 -4.53 6.33
N VAL A 69 -1.47 -4.87 7.02
CA VAL A 69 -1.43 -4.88 8.48
C VAL A 69 -0.61 -3.67 8.93
N VAL A 70 -1.19 -2.82 9.75
CA VAL A 70 -0.47 -1.67 10.31
C VAL A 70 0.31 -2.12 11.54
N VAL A 71 1.62 -2.10 11.44
CA VAL A 71 2.52 -2.47 12.54
C VAL A 71 2.86 -1.26 13.38
N GLU A 72 2.99 -0.12 12.77
CA GLU A 72 3.31 1.15 13.42
C GLU A 72 2.78 2.31 12.60
N GLY A 73 2.33 3.35 13.30
CA GLY A 73 1.88 4.58 12.67
C GLY A 73 0.40 4.60 12.35
N ARG A 74 0.02 5.59 11.57
CA ARG A 74 -1.37 5.83 11.19
C ARG A 74 -1.44 6.20 9.72
N VAL A 75 -2.31 5.52 9.00
CA VAL A 75 -2.55 5.76 7.58
C VAL A 75 -4.04 5.94 7.34
N SER A 76 -4.40 6.80 6.40
CA SER A 76 -5.79 6.96 5.99
C SER A 76 -5.96 6.60 4.53
N VAL A 77 -7.13 6.05 4.22
CA VAL A 77 -7.49 5.60 2.87
C VAL A 77 -8.86 6.17 2.53
N GLN A 78 -8.95 6.75 1.35
CA GLN A 78 -10.20 7.21 0.76
C GLN A 78 -10.47 6.39 -0.49
N PHE A 79 -11.66 5.81 -0.57
CA PHE A 79 -12.11 5.12 -1.77
C PHE A 79 -12.82 6.09 -2.71
N TYR A 80 -12.77 5.77 -3.99
CA TYR A 80 -13.41 6.55 -5.04
C TYR A 80 -14.15 5.63 -6.00
N ARG A 81 -15.19 6.15 -6.61
CA ARG A 81 -15.80 5.53 -7.77
C ARG A 81 -15.64 6.46 -8.98
N LYS A 82 -15.51 5.87 -10.14
CA LYS A 82 -15.36 6.62 -11.38
C LYS A 82 -16.75 6.94 -11.96
N GLU A 83 -16.96 8.20 -12.24
CA GLU A 83 -18.19 8.69 -12.89
C GLU A 83 -17.82 9.49 -14.14
N ALA A 84 -18.85 9.90 -14.90
CA ALA A 84 -18.62 10.56 -16.18
C ALA A 84 -17.75 11.82 -16.09
N LEU A 85 -17.86 12.55 -14.97
CA LEU A 85 -17.15 13.82 -14.79
C LEU A 85 -15.91 13.71 -13.92
N GLY A 86 -15.51 12.50 -13.56
CA GLY A 86 -14.31 12.28 -12.75
C GLY A 86 -14.53 11.35 -11.58
N LEU A 87 -13.63 11.39 -10.62
CA LEU A 87 -13.72 10.56 -9.42
C LEU A 87 -14.60 11.22 -8.37
N VAL A 88 -15.43 10.41 -7.74
CA VAL A 88 -16.28 10.84 -6.63
C VAL A 88 -15.93 9.99 -5.42
N ARG A 89 -15.85 10.63 -4.26
CA ARG A 89 -15.61 9.91 -3.01
C ARG A 89 -16.70 8.87 -2.78
N ASP A 90 -16.26 7.69 -2.40
CA ASP A 90 -17.14 6.58 -2.11
C ASP A 90 -17.01 6.22 -0.64
N GLY A 91 -17.87 6.80 0.16
CA GLY A 91 -17.82 6.68 1.61
C GLY A 91 -16.85 7.65 2.27
N GLU A 92 -16.72 7.53 3.56
CA GLU A 92 -15.83 8.36 4.36
C GLU A 92 -14.39 7.85 4.29
N ARG A 93 -13.43 8.76 4.52
CA ARG A 93 -12.03 8.40 4.69
C ARG A 93 -11.88 7.54 5.93
N ARG A 94 -11.16 6.44 5.76
CA ARG A 94 -10.94 5.47 6.83
C ARG A 94 -9.53 5.62 7.37
N PHE A 95 -9.39 5.50 8.69
CA PHE A 95 -8.11 5.57 9.36
C PHE A 95 -7.77 4.19 9.92
N LEU A 96 -6.51 3.79 9.68
CA LEU A 96 -5.95 2.54 10.19
C LEU A 96 -4.78 2.88 11.10
N GLU A 97 -4.76 2.24 12.25
CA GLU A 97 -3.72 2.40 13.27
C GLU A 97 -3.06 1.07 13.57
N LYS A 98 -2.03 1.11 14.40
CA LYS A 98 -1.34 -0.10 14.84
C LYS A 98 -2.32 -1.21 15.24
N GLY A 99 -2.16 -2.38 14.63
CA GLY A 99 -3.00 -3.54 14.87
C GLY A 99 -4.20 -3.68 13.93
N ASP A 100 -4.50 -2.63 13.16
CA ASP A 100 -5.60 -2.71 12.19
C ASP A 100 -5.17 -3.43 10.92
N VAL A 101 -6.14 -4.05 10.28
CA VAL A 101 -5.97 -4.73 8.99
C VAL A 101 -6.92 -4.12 8.00
N GLY A 102 -6.38 -3.67 6.87
CA GLY A 102 -7.15 -3.19 5.74
C GLY A 102 -7.16 -4.21 4.61
N TYR A 103 -8.25 -4.24 3.86
CA TYR A 103 -8.38 -5.09 2.68
C TYR A 103 -8.88 -4.25 1.52
N ILE A 104 -8.22 -4.37 0.37
CA ILE A 104 -8.60 -3.64 -0.83
C ILE A 104 -8.68 -4.62 -2.00
N ARG A 105 -9.82 -4.64 -2.67
CA ARG A 105 -10.03 -5.50 -3.82
C ARG A 105 -9.30 -4.98 -5.04
N ALA A 106 -8.93 -5.90 -5.92
CA ALA A 106 -8.38 -5.60 -7.23
C ALA A 106 -9.23 -4.53 -7.95
N GLY A 107 -8.57 -3.54 -8.51
CA GLY A 107 -9.22 -2.48 -9.28
C GLY A 107 -9.91 -1.40 -8.47
N ARG A 108 -9.94 -1.51 -7.16
CA ARG A 108 -10.63 -0.55 -6.30
C ARG A 108 -9.81 0.74 -6.20
N ILE A 109 -10.35 1.84 -6.73
CA ILE A 109 -9.66 3.13 -6.74
C ILE A 109 -9.63 3.71 -5.33
N HIS A 110 -8.44 4.09 -4.88
CA HIS A 110 -8.24 4.67 -3.55
C HIS A 110 -7.02 5.56 -3.53
N ASP A 111 -6.97 6.44 -2.55
CA ASP A 111 -5.74 7.14 -2.17
C ASP A 111 -5.24 6.61 -0.83
N ALA A 112 -4.07 7.04 -0.44
CA ALA A 112 -3.56 6.80 0.91
C ALA A 112 -2.77 8.02 1.38
N ARG A 113 -2.88 8.33 2.67
CA ARG A 113 -2.12 9.40 3.31
C ARG A 113 -1.51 8.87 4.58
N TYR A 114 -0.21 8.98 4.68
CA TYR A 114 0.55 8.48 5.83
C TYR A 114 0.72 9.61 6.83
N VAL A 115 -0.13 9.60 7.85
CA VAL A 115 -0.16 10.68 8.87
C VAL A 115 1.11 10.67 9.68
N ASP A 116 1.54 9.48 10.09
CA ASP A 116 2.78 9.26 10.83
C ASP A 116 3.75 8.46 9.97
N THR A 117 4.98 8.32 10.45
CA THR A 117 5.86 7.30 9.90
C THR A 117 5.24 5.93 10.14
N CYS A 118 5.05 5.18 9.07
CA CYS A 118 4.35 3.90 9.13
C CYS A 118 5.26 2.74 8.77
N ARG A 119 5.00 1.62 9.42
CA ARG A 119 5.52 0.30 9.04
C ARG A 119 4.33 -0.61 8.80
N LEU A 120 4.28 -1.17 7.62
CA LEU A 120 3.16 -2.00 7.17
C LEU A 120 3.66 -3.35 6.71
N VAL A 121 2.82 -4.37 6.93
CA VAL A 121 2.97 -5.64 6.23
C VAL A 121 1.91 -5.65 5.14
N TYR A 122 2.34 -5.72 3.89
CA TYR A 122 1.49 -5.65 2.71
C TYR A 122 1.52 -6.99 2.00
N VAL A 123 0.36 -7.61 1.84
CA VAL A 123 0.21 -8.90 1.17
C VAL A 123 -0.66 -8.69 -0.06
N HIS A 124 -0.18 -9.10 -1.21
CA HIS A 124 -0.95 -8.98 -2.44
C HIS A 124 -0.79 -10.22 -3.31
N ASN A 125 -1.75 -10.42 -4.19
CA ASN A 125 -1.64 -11.45 -5.21
C ASN A 125 -1.34 -10.82 -6.57
N GLY A 126 -0.75 -11.62 -7.45
CA GLY A 126 -0.31 -11.12 -8.75
C GLY A 126 0.94 -10.25 -8.66
N ALA A 127 1.41 -9.80 -9.80
CA ALA A 127 2.55 -8.89 -9.84
C ALA A 127 2.20 -7.56 -9.18
N PHE A 128 3.11 -7.02 -8.39
CA PHE A 128 2.90 -5.71 -7.80
C PHE A 128 2.89 -4.65 -8.92
N ALA A 129 1.83 -3.85 -8.93
CA ALA A 129 1.73 -2.71 -9.83
C ALA A 129 0.81 -1.66 -9.20
N LEU A 130 1.13 -0.40 -9.48
CA LEU A 130 0.33 0.73 -9.05
C LEU A 130 -0.08 1.48 -10.31
N HIS A 131 -1.38 1.57 -10.55
CA HIS A 131 -1.94 2.26 -11.70
C HIS A 131 -2.65 3.52 -11.24
N LEU A 132 -2.16 4.68 -11.68
CA LEU A 132 -2.82 5.94 -11.37
C LEU A 132 -4.19 5.98 -12.04
N ALA A 133 -5.18 6.47 -11.31
CA ALA A 133 -6.49 6.73 -11.89
C ALA A 133 -6.36 7.89 -12.88
N ASP A 134 -6.89 7.71 -14.09
CA ASP A 134 -6.81 8.69 -15.18
C ASP A 134 -7.95 9.71 -15.14
N ALA A 135 -8.39 10.08 -13.92
CA ALA A 135 -9.45 11.03 -13.72
C ALA A 135 -9.19 11.83 -12.45
N GLU A 136 -9.62 13.08 -12.43
CA GLU A 136 -9.47 13.94 -11.29
C GLU A 136 -10.63 13.78 -10.31
N VAL A 137 -10.36 14.05 -9.03
CA VAL A 137 -11.39 14.10 -8.00
C VAL A 137 -12.27 15.33 -8.25
N ARG A 138 -13.59 15.15 -8.16
CA ARG A 138 -14.53 16.25 -8.35
C ARG A 138 -14.46 17.21 -7.18
N LEU A 139 -14.21 18.48 -7.48
CA LEU A 139 -14.09 19.52 -6.47
C LEU A 139 -15.42 19.86 -5.81
N SER A 140 -16.53 19.47 -6.41
CA SER A 140 -17.85 19.66 -5.82
C SER A 140 -18.12 18.76 -4.63
N ASP A 141 -17.27 17.79 -4.37
CA ASP A 141 -17.38 16.95 -3.19
C ASP A 141 -16.79 17.70 -1.99
N GLN A 142 -17.63 18.36 -1.25
CA GLN A 142 -17.25 19.26 -0.16
C GLN A 142 -16.56 18.55 0.98
N SER A 143 -16.84 17.30 1.20
CA SER A 143 -16.27 16.55 2.31
C SER A 143 -14.77 16.28 2.14
N ASP A 144 -14.24 16.47 0.94
CA ASP A 144 -12.80 16.36 0.68
C ASP A 144 -11.98 17.49 1.28
N ARG A 145 -12.60 18.49 1.80
CA ARG A 145 -11.92 19.71 2.26
C ARG A 145 -11.52 19.68 3.72
N ALA A 146 -11.84 18.64 4.40
CA ALA A 146 -11.51 18.51 5.81
C ALA A 146 -10.01 18.36 6.05
#